data_dcfca29b4627ac441b27d6abd8053e4d
#
_entry.id   dcfca29b4627ac441b27d6abd8053e4d
#
_cell.length_a   1.000
_cell.length_b   1.000
_cell.length_c   1.000
_cell.angle_alpha   90.00
_cell.angle_beta   90.00
_cell.angle_gamma   90.00
#
_symmetry.space_group_name_H-M   'P 1'
#
loop_
_entity.id
_entity.type
_entity.pdbx_description
1 polymer ?
#
loop_
_entity_poly.entity_id
_entity_poly.type
_entity_poly.pdbx_seq_one_letter_code
_entity_poly.pdbx_strand_id
1 'polypeptide(L)'
;MLYLCIPSHNEAPTVGLLLWKIRKTFQAFPREYEILVADDGSTDATADILEPYAKSLPLTVLRHSERRGYARSVEALLRMAVDRTDRPKRDSAIIMHADFAHGPEYLPDIIRQL
;
A
#
# COMPACT_ATOMS: atom_id res chain seq x y z
N MET A 1 -11.86 5.21 7.17
CA MET A 1 -10.44 4.89 6.90
C MET A 1 -10.34 3.90 5.76
N LEU A 2 -9.49 4.19 4.82
CA LEU A 2 -9.19 3.33 3.69
C LEU A 2 -7.76 2.82 3.82
N TYR A 3 -7.58 1.50 3.78
CA TYR A 3 -6.27 0.87 3.82
C TYR A 3 -5.87 0.44 2.41
N LEU A 4 -4.77 0.99 1.91
CA LEU A 4 -4.18 0.59 0.63
C LEU A 4 -3.08 -0.43 0.92
N CYS A 5 -3.31 -1.67 0.54
CA CYS A 5 -2.41 -2.79 0.82
C CYS A 5 -1.60 -3.10 -0.43
N ILE A 6 -0.29 -2.91 -0.35
CA ILE A 6 0.62 -3.05 -1.49
C ILE A 6 1.66 -4.13 -1.21
N PRO A 7 1.46 -5.36 -1.70
CA PRO A 7 2.52 -6.37 -1.66
C PRO A 7 3.60 -6.00 -2.70
N SER A 8 4.86 -6.02 -2.29
CA SER A 8 5.99 -5.60 -3.12
C SER A 8 7.16 -6.56 -3.00
N HIS A 9 7.78 -6.87 -4.13
CA HIS A 9 9.03 -7.62 -4.19
C HIS A 9 9.84 -7.15 -5.38
N ASN A 10 11.02 -6.56 -5.11
CA ASN A 10 11.91 -6.03 -6.16
C ASN A 10 11.19 -5.07 -7.13
N GLU A 11 10.43 -4.12 -6.57
CA GLU A 11 9.63 -3.16 -7.33
C GLU A 11 10.24 -1.75 -7.30
N ALA A 12 11.55 -1.63 -7.07
CA ALA A 12 12.23 -0.34 -6.97
C ALA A 12 11.91 0.62 -8.13
N PRO A 13 11.84 0.17 -9.41
CA PRO A 13 11.56 1.08 -10.51
C PRO A 13 10.19 1.75 -10.47
N THR A 14 9.21 1.13 -9.80
CA THR A 14 7.81 1.57 -9.87
C THR A 14 7.21 1.96 -8.54
N VAL A 15 7.68 1.41 -7.41
CA VAL A 15 7.04 1.62 -6.11
C VAL A 15 7.03 3.10 -5.69
N GLY A 16 8.13 3.82 -5.91
CA GLY A 16 8.20 5.24 -5.57
C GLY A 16 7.23 6.08 -6.38
N LEU A 17 7.12 5.81 -7.67
CA LEU A 17 6.18 6.50 -8.56
C LEU A 17 4.74 6.18 -8.18
N LEU A 18 4.43 4.95 -7.80
CA LEU A 18 3.10 4.57 -7.33
C LEU A 18 2.71 5.36 -6.07
N LEU A 19 3.61 5.43 -5.09
CA LEU A 19 3.36 6.19 -3.85
C LEU A 19 3.16 7.68 -4.13
N TRP A 20 3.93 8.25 -5.04
CA TRP A 20 3.77 9.63 -5.46
C TRP A 20 2.40 9.87 -6.09
N LYS A 21 1.95 8.97 -6.96
CA LYS A 21 0.62 9.05 -7.58
C LYS A 21 -0.52 8.91 -6.56
N ILE A 22 -0.36 8.02 -5.59
CA ILE A 22 -1.34 7.88 -4.50
C ILE A 22 -1.46 9.19 -3.73
N ARG A 23 -0.34 9.79 -3.37
CA ARG A 23 -0.32 11.08 -2.70
C ARG A 23 -1.10 12.14 -3.50
N LYS A 24 -0.83 12.23 -4.81
CA LYS A 24 -1.53 13.17 -5.69
C LYS A 24 -3.03 12.91 -5.74
N THR A 25 -3.43 11.64 -5.83
CA THR A 25 -4.84 11.25 -5.87
C THR A 25 -5.57 11.73 -4.62
N PHE A 26 -5.01 11.51 -3.43
CA PHE A 26 -5.66 11.91 -2.18
C PHE A 26 -5.54 13.40 -1.87
N GLN A 27 -4.66 14.14 -2.52
CA GLN A 27 -4.67 15.60 -2.47
C GLN A 27 -5.89 16.17 -3.22
N ALA A 28 -6.26 15.53 -4.33
CA ALA A 28 -7.41 15.94 -5.14
C ALA A 28 -8.73 15.33 -4.65
N PHE A 29 -8.68 14.21 -3.95
CA PHE A 29 -9.84 13.50 -3.44
C PHE A 29 -9.67 13.27 -1.94
N PRO A 30 -10.11 14.21 -1.08
CA PRO A 30 -9.89 14.11 0.36
C PRO A 30 -10.61 12.93 0.99
N ARG A 31 -9.85 12.01 1.56
CA ARG A 31 -10.35 10.88 2.32
C ARG A 31 -9.25 10.41 3.27
N GLU A 32 -9.63 9.96 4.45
CA GLU A 32 -8.67 9.35 5.36
C GLU A 32 -8.16 8.03 4.78
N TYR A 33 -6.85 7.86 4.75
CA TYR A 33 -6.22 6.67 4.21
C TYR A 33 -4.94 6.33 4.94
N GLU A 34 -4.55 5.08 4.86
CA GLU A 34 -3.25 4.59 5.32
C GLU A 34 -2.72 3.60 4.28
N ILE A 35 -1.44 3.67 4.01
CA ILE A 35 -0.77 2.78 3.06
C ILE A 35 -0.01 1.72 3.86
N LEU A 36 -0.29 0.44 3.58
CA LEU A 36 0.39 -0.69 4.19
C LEU A 36 1.16 -1.42 3.08
N VAL A 37 2.48 -1.39 3.15
CA VAL A 37 3.35 -2.03 2.16
C VAL A 37 4.01 -3.24 2.79
N ALA A 38 3.94 -4.40 2.13
CA ALA A 38 4.76 -5.55 2.47
C ALA A 38 5.97 -5.58 1.54
N ASP A 39 7.16 -5.37 2.10
CA ASP A 39 8.41 -5.54 1.38
C ASP A 39 8.85 -7.00 1.58
N ASP A 40 8.53 -7.84 0.60
CA ASP A 40 8.65 -9.29 0.69
C ASP A 40 10.05 -9.75 0.27
N GLY A 41 11.02 -9.52 1.13
CA GLY A 41 12.38 -9.98 0.92
C GLY A 41 13.07 -9.35 -0.29
N SER A 42 12.82 -8.07 -0.57
CA SER A 42 13.45 -7.39 -1.71
C SER A 42 14.97 -7.33 -1.56
N THR A 43 15.67 -7.58 -2.66
CA THR A 43 17.13 -7.52 -2.75
C THR A 43 17.63 -6.30 -3.52
N ASP A 44 16.71 -5.53 -4.12
CA ASP A 44 17.03 -4.28 -4.81
C ASP A 44 16.87 -3.06 -3.88
N ALA A 45 16.78 -1.86 -4.43
CA ALA A 45 16.64 -0.62 -3.68
C ALA A 45 15.22 -0.34 -3.19
N THR A 46 14.29 -1.29 -3.26
CA THR A 46 12.88 -1.09 -2.86
C THR A 46 12.78 -0.54 -1.43
N ALA A 47 13.51 -1.13 -0.48
CA ALA A 47 13.49 -0.69 0.91
C ALA A 47 13.97 0.76 1.06
N ASP A 48 15.03 1.14 0.35
CA ASP A 48 15.61 2.48 0.41
C ASP A 48 14.66 3.53 -0.18
N ILE A 49 13.88 3.15 -1.19
CA ILE A 49 12.87 4.03 -1.79
C ILE A 49 11.69 4.23 -0.84
N LEU A 50 11.25 3.18 -0.15
CA LEU A 50 10.12 3.24 0.77
C LEU A 50 10.40 4.10 2.00
N GLU A 51 11.63 4.14 2.49
CA GLU A 51 11.96 4.82 3.73
C GLU A 51 11.60 6.31 3.76
N PRO A 52 11.97 7.13 2.75
CA PRO A 52 11.57 8.53 2.74
C PRO A 52 10.05 8.73 2.71
N TYR A 53 9.32 7.89 1.97
CA TYR A 53 7.87 7.97 1.91
C TYR A 53 7.21 7.60 3.24
N ALA A 54 7.78 6.66 3.99
CA ALA A 54 7.26 6.30 5.31
C ALA A 54 7.33 7.48 6.30
N LYS A 55 8.23 8.43 6.08
CA LYS A 55 8.36 9.63 6.90
C LYS A 55 7.42 10.75 6.50
N SER A 56 6.95 10.77 5.25
CA SER A 56 6.17 11.88 4.70
C SER A 56 4.71 11.53 4.39
N LEU A 57 4.36 10.25 4.35
CA LEU A 57 3.01 9.75 4.07
C LEU A 57 2.50 8.89 5.23
N PRO A 58 1.19 8.67 5.35
CA PRO A 58 0.64 7.71 6.30
C PRO A 58 0.93 6.28 5.80
N LEU A 59 2.18 5.86 5.88
CA LEU A 59 2.71 4.64 5.32
C LEU A 59 3.39 3.81 6.41
N THR A 60 3.03 2.54 6.49
CA THR A 60 3.71 1.55 7.33
C THR A 60 4.27 0.45 6.43
N VAL A 61 5.53 0.09 6.66
CA VAL A 61 6.20 -0.97 5.91
C VAL A 61 6.34 -2.20 6.80
N LEU A 62 5.81 -3.33 6.32
CA LEU A 62 6.04 -4.65 6.88
C LEU A 62 7.13 -5.33 6.06
N ARG A 63 8.28 -5.62 6.68
CA ARG A 63 9.41 -6.20 5.97
C ARG A 63 9.56 -7.68 6.33
N HIS A 64 9.63 -8.52 5.31
CA HIS A 64 10.05 -9.92 5.46
C HIS A 64 11.54 -10.02 5.15
N SER A 65 12.31 -10.69 6.01
CA SER A 65 13.74 -10.91 5.78
C SER A 65 14.00 -11.85 4.59
N GLU A 66 13.04 -12.74 4.33
CA GLU A 66 13.08 -13.67 3.21
C GLU A 66 11.75 -13.59 2.44
N ARG A 67 11.80 -13.90 1.15
CA ARG A 67 10.59 -13.92 0.32
C ARG A 67 9.64 -15.02 0.79
N ARG A 68 8.40 -14.63 1.11
CA ARG A 68 7.34 -15.56 1.52
C ARG A 68 6.28 -15.77 0.44
N GLY A 69 6.27 -14.92 -0.58
CA GLY A 69 5.37 -14.97 -1.70
C GLY A 69 4.19 -14.03 -1.58
N TYR A 70 3.52 -13.82 -2.71
CA TYR A 70 2.43 -12.86 -2.85
C TYR A 70 1.27 -13.13 -1.88
N ALA A 71 0.80 -14.37 -1.84
CA ALA A 71 -0.36 -14.73 -1.01
C ALA A 71 -0.10 -14.46 0.48
N ARG A 72 1.10 -14.77 0.96
CA ARG A 72 1.47 -14.51 2.35
C ARG A 72 1.61 -13.03 2.65
N SER A 73 2.12 -12.26 1.70
CA SER A 73 2.23 -10.81 1.83
C SER A 73 0.84 -10.17 1.89
N VAL A 74 -0.09 -10.58 1.03
CA VAL A 74 -1.48 -10.10 1.06
C VAL A 74 -2.14 -10.44 2.39
N GLU A 75 -2.01 -11.68 2.86
CA GLU A 75 -2.56 -12.11 4.14
C GLU A 75 -2.03 -11.26 5.29
N ALA A 76 -0.72 -11.03 5.33
CA ALA A 76 -0.10 -10.23 6.38
C ALA A 76 -0.62 -8.78 6.38
N LEU A 77 -0.78 -8.19 5.19
CA LEU A 77 -1.31 -6.83 5.06
C LEU A 77 -2.77 -6.74 5.50
N LEU A 78 -3.59 -7.71 5.12
CA LEU A 78 -5.00 -7.73 5.54
C LEU A 78 -5.13 -7.90 7.05
N ARG A 79 -4.30 -8.74 7.67
CA ARG A 79 -4.27 -8.88 9.12
C ARG A 79 -3.86 -7.58 9.80
N MET A 80 -2.88 -6.88 9.25
CA MET A 80 -2.45 -5.58 9.77
C MET A 80 -3.60 -4.56 9.70
N ALA A 81 -4.33 -4.52 8.60
CA ALA A 81 -5.49 -3.64 8.47
C ALA A 81 -6.58 -3.97 9.49
N VAL A 82 -6.88 -5.25 9.69
CA VAL A 82 -7.86 -5.69 10.69
C VAL A 82 -7.43 -5.30 12.10
N ASP A 83 -6.15 -5.46 12.43
CA ASP A 83 -5.64 -5.12 13.76
C ASP A 83 -5.65 -3.61 14.02
N ARG A 84 -5.54 -2.79 12.97
CA ARG A 84 -5.52 -1.33 13.09
C ARG A 84 -6.90 -0.70 13.10
N THR A 85 -7.89 -1.32 12.44
CA THR A 85 -9.21 -0.72 12.36
C THR A 85 -9.97 -0.87 13.66
N ASP A 86 -10.59 0.23 14.09
CA ASP A 86 -11.58 0.23 15.17
C ASP A 86 -13.01 0.27 14.61
N ARG A 87 -13.18 0.28 13.30
CA ARG A 87 -14.46 0.37 12.60
C ARG A 87 -14.56 -0.63 11.46
N PRO A 88 -14.48 -1.94 11.73
CA PRO A 88 -14.35 -2.94 10.67
C PRO A 88 -15.52 -2.99 9.68
N LYS A 89 -16.68 -2.45 10.05
CA LYS A 89 -17.82 -2.37 9.14
C LYS A 89 -17.82 -1.14 8.23
N ARG A 90 -16.99 -0.13 8.53
CA ARG A 90 -16.91 1.13 7.78
C ARG A 90 -15.61 1.26 7.02
N ASP A 91 -14.55 0.69 7.54
CA ASP A 91 -13.24 0.76 6.93
C ASP A 91 -13.12 -0.26 5.81
N SER A 92 -12.36 0.07 4.79
CA SER A 92 -12.17 -0.78 3.62
C SER A 92 -10.69 -0.99 3.37
N ALA A 93 -10.34 -2.14 2.80
CA ALA A 93 -8.99 -2.44 2.36
C ALA A 93 -9.00 -2.72 0.85
N ILE A 94 -8.07 -2.10 0.13
CA ILE A 94 -7.88 -2.30 -1.30
C ILE A 94 -6.47 -2.81 -1.52
N ILE A 95 -6.35 -3.88 -2.30
CA ILE A 95 -5.05 -4.44 -2.67
C ILE A 95 -4.63 -3.83 -4.00
N MET A 96 -3.44 -3.24 -4.03
CA MET A 96 -2.86 -2.63 -5.22
C MET A 96 -1.54 -3.29 -5.56
N HIS A 97 -1.26 -3.41 -6.85
CA HIS A 97 0.03 -3.93 -7.32
C HIS A 97 1.05 -2.81 -7.46
N ALA A 98 2.27 -3.06 -7.00
CA ALA A 98 3.35 -2.07 -7.07
C ALA A 98 3.86 -1.82 -8.48
N ASP A 99 3.44 -2.62 -9.46
CA ASP A 99 3.83 -2.53 -10.87
C ASP A 99 2.89 -1.66 -11.73
N PHE A 100 1.95 -0.93 -11.10
CA PHE A 100 0.95 -0.10 -11.78
C PHE A 100 -0.11 -0.85 -12.60
N ALA A 101 -0.29 -2.15 -12.39
CA ALA A 101 -1.35 -2.91 -13.07
C ALA A 101 -2.73 -2.28 -12.84
N HIS A 102 -2.92 -1.62 -11.67
CA HIS A 102 -4.12 -0.87 -11.33
C HIS A 102 -3.69 0.53 -10.88
N GLY A 103 -3.83 1.53 -11.77
CA GLY A 103 -3.42 2.90 -11.48
C GLY A 103 -4.21 3.53 -10.33
N PRO A 104 -3.56 4.34 -9.49
CA PRO A 104 -4.24 5.00 -8.36
C PRO A 104 -5.27 6.04 -8.78
N GLU A 105 -5.24 6.54 -10.01
CA GLU A 105 -6.23 7.47 -10.54
C GLU A 105 -7.64 6.88 -10.59
N TYR A 106 -7.79 5.56 -10.53
CA TYR A 106 -9.09 4.90 -10.46
C TYR A 106 -9.65 4.77 -9.04
N LEU A 107 -8.86 5.11 -8.02
CA LEU A 107 -9.28 4.98 -6.62
C LEU A 107 -10.58 5.73 -6.29
N PRO A 108 -10.79 6.98 -6.73
CA PRO A 108 -12.05 7.68 -6.42
C PRO A 108 -13.28 6.92 -6.91
N ASP A 109 -13.21 6.33 -8.11
CA ASP A 109 -14.32 5.57 -8.67
C ASP A 109 -14.57 4.27 -7.91
N ILE A 110 -13.49 3.57 -7.51
CA ILE A 110 -13.59 2.35 -6.71
C ILE A 110 -14.23 2.65 -5.35
N ILE A 111 -13.79 3.71 -4.70
CA ILE A 111 -14.28 4.10 -3.37
C ILE A 111 -15.78 4.42 -3.41
N ARG A 112 -16.28 5.04 -4.47
CA ARG A 112 -17.70 5.36 -4.62
C ARG A 112 -18.58 4.12 -4.70
N GLN A 113 -18.02 2.98 -5.08
CA GLN A 113 -18.74 1.70 -5.19
C GLN A 113 -18.71 0.88 -3.90
N LEU A 114 -17.94 1.32 -2.93
CA LEU A 114 -17.88 0.68 -1.63
C LEU A 114 -19.02 1.23 -0.74
#